data_dafc91d73863b96711f9cf5e5106c337
#
_entry.id   dafc91d73863b96711f9cf5e5106c337
#
_cell.length_a   1.000
_cell.length_b   1.000
_cell.length_c   1.000
_cell.angle_alpha   90.00
_cell.angle_beta   90.00
_cell.angle_gamma   90.00
#
_symmetry.space_group_name_H-M   'P 1'
#
loop_
_entity.id
_entity.type
_entity.pdbx_description
1 polymer ?
#
loop_
_entity_poly.entity_id
_entity_poly.type
_entity_poly.pdbx_seq_one_letter_code
_entity_poly.pdbx_strand_id
1 'polypeptide(L)'
;IMERSKIIDIHKSISNPKKKIVAIPAPAIYGQFNATPGQVLAAIKQIGFDDVIEVALGAEITAANEAKELEEKMQEGQAFMTTSCCPAYTGWVDKHAPMLKPYVSETRSPMVYAARYAKEKYPDAKIVFVGPCVAKRKEVKMDPCVDFTLTFEEVGSVLAGMDIKIEEAQPFTVLRNSVREAHGFAQAGGVINA
;
A
#
# COMPACT_ATOMS: atom_id res chain seq x y z
N ILE A 1 -18.79 6.83 10.26
CA ILE A 1 -17.84 7.39 11.24
C ILE A 1 -16.46 7.26 10.61
N MET A 2 -15.83 8.40 10.32
CA MET A 2 -14.45 8.40 9.82
C MET A 2 -13.50 8.01 10.94
N GLU A 3 -12.53 7.14 10.65
CA GLU A 3 -11.50 6.81 11.60
C GLU A 3 -10.55 7.99 11.81
N ARG A 4 -10.05 8.10 13.04
CA ARG A 4 -9.09 9.14 13.42
C ARG A 4 -7.79 9.00 12.62
N SER A 5 -7.27 10.14 12.14
CA SER A 5 -5.93 10.23 11.55
C SER A 5 -4.85 9.70 12.50
N LYS A 6 -3.82 9.09 11.92
CA LYS A 6 -2.69 8.50 12.65
C LYS A 6 -1.42 9.37 12.62
N ILE A 7 -1.51 10.61 12.13
CA ILE A 7 -0.37 11.53 12.04
C ILE A 7 0.35 11.67 13.39
N ILE A 8 -0.39 11.87 14.49
CA ILE A 8 0.20 12.04 15.83
C ILE A 8 0.91 10.76 16.30
N ASP A 9 0.31 9.59 16.08
CA ASP A 9 0.89 8.30 16.49
C ASP A 9 2.16 8.00 15.69
N ILE A 10 2.19 8.36 14.41
CA ILE A 10 3.34 8.22 13.51
C ILE A 10 4.43 9.22 13.91
N HIS A 11 4.10 10.47 14.16
CA HIS A 11 5.08 11.48 14.63
C HIS A 11 5.78 11.04 15.92
N LYS A 12 5.03 10.51 16.89
CA LYS A 12 5.61 9.93 18.11
C LYS A 12 6.52 8.74 17.82
N SER A 13 6.20 7.94 16.80
CA SER A 13 7.02 6.78 16.40
C SER A 13 8.31 7.22 15.71
N ILE A 14 8.27 8.24 14.84
CA ILE A 14 9.43 8.86 14.21
C ILE A 14 10.38 9.44 15.27
N SER A 15 9.83 10.09 16.28
CA SER A 15 10.62 10.69 17.36
C SER A 15 11.25 9.68 18.33
N ASN A 16 10.96 8.39 18.18
CA ASN A 16 11.49 7.33 19.04
C ASN A 16 12.72 6.65 18.41
N PRO A 17 13.96 6.96 18.88
CA PRO A 17 15.17 6.41 18.26
C PRO A 17 15.38 4.90 18.47
N LYS A 18 14.54 4.26 19.29
CA LYS A 18 14.66 2.82 19.59
C LYS A 18 13.96 1.92 18.57
N LYS A 19 13.11 2.47 17.72
CA LYS A 19 12.32 1.70 16.76
C LYS A 19 12.40 2.34 15.38
N LYS A 20 12.70 1.54 14.38
CA LYS A 20 12.61 1.96 12.98
C LYS A 20 11.16 2.16 12.57
N ILE A 21 10.95 3.10 11.65
CA ILE A 21 9.67 3.33 11.01
C ILE A 21 9.87 3.33 9.49
N VAL A 22 9.07 2.52 8.79
CA VAL A 22 9.19 2.31 7.34
C VAL A 22 7.88 2.70 6.67
N ALA A 23 7.96 3.54 5.63
CA ALA A 23 6.82 3.87 4.80
C ALA A 23 6.67 2.87 3.65
N ILE A 24 5.43 2.44 3.38
CA ILE A 24 5.10 1.65 2.19
C ILE A 24 4.06 2.40 1.34
N PRO A 25 4.51 3.26 0.40
CA PRO A 25 3.62 4.04 -0.45
C PRO A 25 3.01 3.20 -1.57
N ALA A 26 1.71 3.42 -1.82
CA ALA A 26 1.00 2.87 -2.97
C ALA A 26 1.43 3.60 -4.26
N PRO A 27 1.52 2.91 -5.43
CA PRO A 27 2.00 3.50 -6.68
C PRO A 27 1.20 4.73 -7.16
N ALA A 28 -0.08 4.83 -6.79
CA ALA A 28 -0.92 5.98 -7.13
C ALA A 28 -0.41 7.32 -6.56
N ILE A 29 0.56 7.31 -5.64
CA ILE A 29 1.16 8.51 -5.07
C ILE A 29 1.90 9.34 -6.11
N TYR A 30 2.45 8.70 -7.15
CA TYR A 30 3.23 9.39 -8.19
C TYR A 30 2.40 10.32 -9.07
N GLY A 31 1.08 10.17 -9.09
CA GLY A 31 0.17 11.09 -9.78
C GLY A 31 -0.41 12.20 -8.88
N GLN A 32 -0.03 12.26 -7.61
CA GLN A 32 -0.60 13.20 -6.64
C GLN A 32 0.20 14.51 -6.52
N PHE A 33 1.48 14.47 -6.85
CA PHE A 33 2.40 15.60 -6.67
C PHE A 33 3.07 15.93 -8.00
N ASN A 34 3.30 17.23 -8.26
CA ASN A 34 4.03 17.67 -9.46
C ASN A 34 5.55 17.49 -9.27
N ALA A 35 5.98 16.23 -9.19
CA ALA A 35 7.37 15.85 -8.96
C ALA A 35 7.67 14.48 -9.55
N THR A 36 8.95 14.17 -9.74
CA THR A 36 9.36 12.84 -10.18
C THR A 36 9.15 11.79 -9.07
N PRO A 37 8.95 10.50 -9.43
CA PRO A 37 8.81 9.43 -8.44
C PRO A 37 9.93 9.44 -7.38
N GLY A 38 11.19 9.62 -7.79
CA GLY A 38 12.33 9.68 -6.89
C GLY A 38 12.27 10.85 -5.91
N GLN A 39 11.76 12.01 -6.33
CA GLN A 39 11.55 13.17 -5.46
C GLN A 39 10.44 12.93 -4.44
N VAL A 40 9.33 12.30 -4.87
CA VAL A 40 8.23 11.95 -3.97
C VAL A 40 8.71 11.00 -2.87
N LEU A 41 9.45 9.95 -3.22
CA LEU A 41 10.02 9.00 -2.26
C LEU A 41 11.02 9.68 -1.32
N ALA A 42 11.86 10.57 -1.85
CA ALA A 42 12.81 11.35 -1.05
C ALA A 42 12.09 12.26 -0.05
N ALA A 43 11.03 12.96 -0.47
CA ALA A 43 10.23 13.81 0.39
C ALA A 43 9.55 13.00 1.52
N ILE A 44 9.02 11.82 1.22
CA ILE A 44 8.48 10.91 2.25
C ILE A 44 9.58 10.55 3.26
N LYS A 45 10.78 10.24 2.79
CA LYS A 45 11.90 9.93 3.68
C LYS A 45 12.30 11.12 4.57
N GLN A 46 12.22 12.36 4.05
CA GLN A 46 12.49 13.58 4.81
C GLN A 46 11.49 13.84 5.94
N ILE A 47 10.29 13.25 5.90
CA ILE A 47 9.35 13.27 7.04
C ILE A 47 9.96 12.62 8.29
N GLY A 48 10.96 11.75 8.11
CA GLY A 48 11.65 11.05 9.18
C GLY A 48 11.49 9.53 9.15
N PHE A 49 11.04 8.97 8.03
CA PHE A 49 11.03 7.51 7.84
C PHE A 49 12.46 6.99 7.63
N ASP A 50 12.80 5.89 8.29
CA ASP A 50 14.11 5.22 8.15
C ASP A 50 14.29 4.61 6.76
N ASP A 51 13.21 4.06 6.18
CA ASP A 51 13.22 3.50 4.83
C ASP A 51 11.86 3.66 4.14
N VAL A 52 11.87 3.53 2.82
CA VAL A 52 10.68 3.57 1.97
C VAL A 52 10.71 2.34 1.06
N ILE A 53 9.64 1.54 1.07
CA ILE A 53 9.49 0.32 0.27
C ILE A 53 8.20 0.42 -0.52
N GLU A 54 8.28 0.35 -1.84
CA GLU A 54 7.11 0.52 -2.70
C GLU A 54 6.13 -0.66 -2.60
N VAL A 55 4.83 -0.35 -2.50
CA VAL A 55 3.77 -1.38 -2.53
C VAL A 55 3.70 -2.12 -3.86
N ALA A 56 4.28 -1.58 -4.93
CA ALA A 56 4.43 -2.26 -6.21
C ALA A 56 5.09 -3.64 -6.08
N LEU A 57 6.06 -3.81 -5.18
CA LEU A 57 6.65 -5.11 -4.85
C LEU A 57 5.59 -6.13 -4.37
N GLY A 58 4.66 -5.68 -3.54
CA GLY A 58 3.55 -6.52 -3.07
C GLY A 58 2.52 -6.80 -4.18
N ALA A 59 2.38 -5.89 -5.15
CA ALA A 59 1.49 -6.08 -6.29
C ALA A 59 1.95 -7.23 -7.20
N GLU A 60 3.25 -7.38 -7.42
CA GLU A 60 3.82 -8.53 -8.17
C GLU A 60 3.44 -9.87 -7.49
N ILE A 61 3.56 -9.94 -6.17
CA ILE A 61 3.23 -11.14 -5.41
C ILE A 61 1.73 -11.40 -5.46
N THR A 62 0.91 -10.35 -5.33
CA THR A 62 -0.55 -10.47 -5.44
C THR A 62 -0.96 -10.97 -6.81
N ALA A 63 -0.43 -10.39 -7.89
CA ALA A 63 -0.75 -10.79 -9.27
C ALA A 63 -0.40 -12.26 -9.52
N ALA A 64 0.80 -12.70 -9.12
CA ALA A 64 1.21 -14.09 -9.29
C ALA A 64 0.32 -15.07 -8.51
N ASN A 65 -0.07 -14.72 -7.28
CA ASN A 65 -0.94 -15.57 -6.47
C ASN A 65 -2.38 -15.58 -6.99
N GLU A 66 -2.93 -14.43 -7.40
CA GLU A 66 -4.28 -14.35 -7.99
C GLU A 66 -4.37 -15.09 -9.33
N ALA A 67 -3.33 -15.02 -10.17
CA ALA A 67 -3.29 -15.78 -11.43
C ALA A 67 -3.35 -17.28 -11.16
N LYS A 68 -2.54 -17.79 -10.23
CA LYS A 68 -2.56 -19.19 -9.83
C LYS A 68 -3.90 -19.61 -9.25
N GLU A 69 -4.46 -18.80 -8.34
CA GLU A 69 -5.77 -19.05 -7.73
C GLU A 69 -6.88 -19.09 -8.78
N LEU A 70 -6.83 -18.20 -9.79
CA LEU A 70 -7.79 -18.19 -10.89
C LEU A 70 -7.72 -19.48 -11.70
N GLU A 71 -6.51 -19.95 -12.06
CA GLU A 71 -6.33 -21.22 -12.79
C GLU A 71 -6.91 -22.41 -12.01
N GLU A 72 -6.63 -22.49 -10.71
CA GLU A 72 -7.15 -23.56 -9.82
C GLU A 72 -8.69 -23.53 -9.77
N LYS A 73 -9.30 -22.36 -9.54
CA LYS A 73 -10.76 -22.19 -9.49
C LYS A 73 -11.44 -22.48 -10.82
N MET A 74 -10.82 -22.13 -11.96
CA MET A 74 -11.35 -22.45 -13.29
C MET A 74 -11.31 -23.95 -13.55
N GLN A 75 -10.28 -24.66 -13.12
CA GLN A 75 -10.20 -26.14 -13.22
C GLN A 75 -11.29 -26.82 -12.39
N GLU A 76 -11.68 -26.21 -11.25
CA GLU A 76 -12.80 -26.66 -10.42
C GLU A 76 -14.19 -26.31 -11.01
N GLY A 77 -14.24 -25.64 -12.16
CA GLY A 77 -15.48 -25.26 -12.87
C GLY A 77 -16.07 -23.92 -12.47
N GLN A 78 -15.32 -23.08 -11.75
CA GLN A 78 -15.76 -21.72 -11.44
C GLN A 78 -15.70 -20.85 -12.70
N ALA A 79 -16.78 -20.09 -12.98
CA ALA A 79 -16.91 -19.32 -14.21
C ALA A 79 -16.05 -18.03 -14.24
N PHE A 80 -15.76 -17.47 -13.08
CA PHE A 80 -14.94 -16.25 -12.93
C PHE A 80 -14.42 -16.11 -11.50
N MET A 81 -13.46 -15.22 -11.32
CA MET A 81 -12.99 -14.77 -10.02
C MET A 81 -12.92 -13.24 -9.99
N THR A 82 -13.07 -12.63 -8.82
CA THR A 82 -12.87 -11.21 -8.60
C THR A 82 -11.74 -11.01 -7.60
N THR A 83 -11.01 -9.89 -7.74
CA THR A 83 -9.88 -9.59 -6.86
C THR A 83 -10.31 -9.21 -5.44
N SER A 84 -9.45 -9.47 -4.46
CA SER A 84 -9.63 -9.11 -3.04
C SER A 84 -8.90 -7.84 -2.62
N CYS A 85 -8.08 -7.24 -3.47
CA CYS A 85 -7.17 -6.15 -3.11
C CYS A 85 -7.86 -4.86 -2.64
N CYS A 86 -9.18 -4.71 -2.89
CA CYS A 86 -9.98 -3.55 -2.50
C CYS A 86 -10.87 -3.83 -1.28
N PRO A 87 -10.52 -3.36 -0.06
CA PRO A 87 -11.33 -3.61 1.15
C PRO A 87 -12.71 -2.93 1.13
N ALA A 88 -12.91 -1.92 0.28
CA ALA A 88 -14.23 -1.35 0.06
C ALA A 88 -15.11 -2.31 -0.75
N TYR A 89 -14.56 -2.94 -1.80
CA TYR A 89 -15.25 -3.92 -2.61
C TYR A 89 -15.59 -5.18 -1.79
N THR A 90 -14.63 -5.76 -1.11
CA THR A 90 -14.88 -6.97 -0.29
C THR A 90 -15.90 -6.69 0.82
N GLY A 91 -15.84 -5.51 1.45
CA GLY A 91 -16.82 -5.11 2.44
C GLY A 91 -18.22 -4.84 1.86
N TRP A 92 -18.30 -4.41 0.59
CA TRP A 92 -19.57 -4.29 -0.13
C TRP A 92 -20.15 -5.66 -0.47
N VAL A 93 -19.32 -6.59 -0.95
CA VAL A 93 -19.72 -7.98 -1.20
C VAL A 93 -20.30 -8.62 0.05
N ASP A 94 -19.59 -8.52 1.18
CA ASP A 94 -20.03 -9.08 2.46
C ASP A 94 -21.43 -8.58 2.89
N LYS A 95 -21.75 -7.31 2.62
CA LYS A 95 -22.99 -6.68 3.08
C LYS A 95 -24.15 -6.74 2.09
N HIS A 96 -23.84 -6.59 0.81
CA HIS A 96 -24.85 -6.32 -0.22
C HIS A 96 -24.95 -7.39 -1.31
N ALA A 97 -23.89 -8.20 -1.48
CA ALA A 97 -23.85 -9.23 -2.51
C ALA A 97 -23.17 -10.53 -1.99
N PRO A 98 -23.65 -11.12 -0.87
CA PRO A 98 -22.98 -12.28 -0.25
C PRO A 98 -22.89 -13.49 -1.19
N MET A 99 -23.71 -13.58 -2.23
CA MET A 99 -23.63 -14.60 -3.27
C MET A 99 -22.33 -14.50 -4.11
N LEU A 100 -21.66 -13.36 -4.15
CA LEU A 100 -20.37 -13.20 -4.83
C LEU A 100 -19.16 -13.59 -3.97
N LYS A 101 -19.36 -13.84 -2.68
CA LYS A 101 -18.27 -14.16 -1.76
C LYS A 101 -17.41 -15.37 -2.20
N PRO A 102 -17.97 -16.47 -2.73
CA PRO A 102 -17.18 -17.61 -3.23
C PRO A 102 -16.28 -17.25 -4.42
N TYR A 103 -16.60 -16.18 -5.12
CA TYR A 103 -15.86 -15.72 -6.31
C TYR A 103 -14.78 -14.68 -5.99
N VAL A 104 -14.70 -14.20 -4.76
CA VAL A 104 -13.65 -13.24 -4.34
C VAL A 104 -12.37 -14.03 -4.06
N SER A 105 -11.25 -13.53 -4.60
CA SER A 105 -9.92 -14.10 -4.32
C SER A 105 -9.63 -14.12 -2.82
N GLU A 106 -8.92 -15.14 -2.36
CA GLU A 106 -8.43 -15.27 -0.98
C GLU A 106 -7.01 -14.68 -0.82
N THR A 107 -6.39 -14.30 -1.93
CA THR A 107 -5.06 -13.71 -1.96
C THR A 107 -5.03 -12.38 -1.19
N ARG A 108 -3.98 -12.15 -0.43
CA ARG A 108 -3.79 -10.90 0.32
C ARG A 108 -3.47 -9.73 -0.62
N SER A 109 -3.83 -8.52 -0.16
CA SER A 109 -3.60 -7.32 -0.95
C SER A 109 -2.10 -6.98 -1.08
N PRO A 110 -1.71 -6.20 -2.10
CA PRO A 110 -0.35 -5.69 -2.26
C PRO A 110 0.24 -5.03 -1.02
N MET A 111 -0.59 -4.31 -0.26
CA MET A 111 -0.18 -3.68 1.00
C MET A 111 0.34 -4.70 2.00
N VAL A 112 -0.35 -5.83 2.16
CA VAL A 112 0.02 -6.88 3.12
C VAL A 112 1.33 -7.54 2.74
N TYR A 113 1.53 -7.88 1.45
CA TYR A 113 2.78 -8.48 1.00
C TYR A 113 3.97 -7.53 1.11
N ALA A 114 3.80 -6.26 0.75
CA ALA A 114 4.84 -5.26 0.94
C ALA A 114 5.20 -5.07 2.43
N ALA A 115 4.20 -5.09 3.31
CA ALA A 115 4.41 -4.98 4.75
C ALA A 115 5.15 -6.20 5.32
N ARG A 116 4.82 -7.41 4.88
CA ARG A 116 5.53 -8.64 5.26
C ARG A 116 6.99 -8.57 4.84
N TYR A 117 7.25 -8.19 3.59
CA TYR A 117 8.61 -7.96 3.12
C TYR A 117 9.36 -6.91 3.97
N ALA A 118 8.69 -5.80 4.32
CA ALA A 118 9.27 -4.79 5.18
C ALA A 118 9.58 -5.33 6.59
N LYS A 119 8.74 -6.19 7.15
CA LYS A 119 8.97 -6.86 8.44
C LYS A 119 10.09 -7.90 8.38
N GLU A 120 10.24 -8.61 7.26
CA GLU A 120 11.39 -9.53 7.06
C GLU A 120 12.71 -8.76 7.08
N LYS A 121 12.75 -7.60 6.40
CA LYS A 121 13.94 -6.73 6.36
C LYS A 121 14.18 -6.01 7.70
N TYR A 122 13.13 -5.64 8.40
CA TYR A 122 13.12 -4.86 9.63
C TYR A 122 12.11 -5.43 10.63
N PRO A 123 12.41 -6.52 11.37
CA PRO A 123 11.44 -7.24 12.20
C PRO A 123 10.72 -6.37 13.23
N ASP A 124 11.43 -5.43 13.85
CA ASP A 124 10.88 -4.55 14.91
C ASP A 124 10.38 -3.20 14.40
N ALA A 125 10.45 -2.95 13.08
CA ALA A 125 10.02 -1.68 12.52
C ALA A 125 8.50 -1.49 12.60
N LYS A 126 8.08 -0.23 12.75
CA LYS A 126 6.70 0.19 12.51
C LYS A 126 6.48 0.41 11.01
N ILE A 127 5.46 -0.24 10.47
CA ILE A 127 5.14 -0.14 9.05
C ILE A 127 3.94 0.79 8.86
N VAL A 128 4.13 1.79 8.00
CA VAL A 128 3.13 2.81 7.68
C VAL A 128 2.73 2.69 6.22
N PHE A 129 1.52 2.26 5.96
CA PHE A 129 0.96 2.30 4.62
C PHE A 129 0.58 3.75 4.26
N VAL A 130 0.99 4.18 3.07
CA VAL A 130 0.63 5.48 2.49
C VAL A 130 -0.19 5.24 1.24
N GLY A 131 -1.47 5.60 1.25
CA GLY A 131 -2.35 5.29 0.11
C GLY A 131 -3.59 6.18 0.01
N PRO A 132 -4.30 6.14 -1.12
CA PRO A 132 -5.42 7.06 -1.39
C PRO A 132 -6.71 6.71 -0.63
N CYS A 133 -6.81 5.51 -0.06
CA CYS A 133 -8.07 4.93 0.34
C CYS A 133 -8.20 4.74 1.85
N VAL A 134 -9.19 5.42 2.45
CA VAL A 134 -9.49 5.28 3.89
C VAL A 134 -10.00 3.88 4.28
N ALA A 135 -10.54 3.09 3.33
CA ALA A 135 -10.97 1.73 3.60
C ALA A 135 -9.79 0.81 3.98
N LYS A 136 -8.57 1.13 3.56
CA LYS A 136 -7.33 0.44 3.97
C LYS A 136 -7.10 0.50 5.49
N ARG A 137 -7.62 1.49 6.18
CA ARG A 137 -7.58 1.57 7.65
C ARG A 137 -8.28 0.38 8.33
N LYS A 138 -9.35 -0.15 7.71
CA LYS A 138 -10.03 -1.37 8.19
C LYS A 138 -9.13 -2.59 8.00
N GLU A 139 -8.53 -2.72 6.82
CA GLU A 139 -7.63 -3.84 6.49
C GLU A 139 -6.40 -3.88 7.42
N VAL A 140 -5.80 -2.72 7.70
CA VAL A 140 -4.67 -2.59 8.64
C VAL A 140 -5.02 -3.13 10.03
N LYS A 141 -6.25 -2.98 10.50
CA LYS A 141 -6.67 -3.55 11.79
C LYS A 141 -6.74 -5.07 11.79
N MET A 142 -6.86 -5.67 10.62
CA MET A 142 -7.01 -7.12 10.45
C MET A 142 -5.67 -7.83 10.21
N ASP A 143 -4.61 -7.08 9.87
CA ASP A 143 -3.30 -7.66 9.60
C ASP A 143 -2.22 -7.01 10.49
N PRO A 144 -1.51 -7.80 11.31
CA PRO A 144 -0.53 -7.30 12.28
C PRO A 144 0.76 -6.77 11.62
N CYS A 145 0.97 -6.98 10.32
CA CYS A 145 2.17 -6.53 9.63
C CYS A 145 2.17 -5.02 9.34
N VAL A 146 0.99 -4.37 9.33
CA VAL A 146 0.87 -2.93 9.11
C VAL A 146 0.44 -2.25 10.41
N ASP A 147 1.19 -1.28 10.87
CA ASP A 147 0.91 -0.59 12.14
C ASP A 147 0.02 0.64 11.95
N PHE A 148 0.22 1.40 10.89
CA PHE A 148 -0.47 2.67 10.64
C PHE A 148 -0.81 2.87 9.17
N THR A 149 -1.76 3.79 8.93
CA THR A 149 -2.13 4.24 7.58
C THR A 149 -2.17 5.75 7.54
N LEU A 150 -1.59 6.34 6.48
CA LEU A 150 -1.76 7.73 6.08
C LEU A 150 -2.44 7.79 4.71
N THR A 151 -3.30 8.78 4.52
CA THR A 151 -3.77 9.14 3.17
C THR A 151 -2.75 10.04 2.47
N PHE A 152 -2.88 10.21 1.15
CA PHE A 152 -2.02 11.12 0.42
C PHE A 152 -2.18 12.58 0.88
N GLU A 153 -3.43 12.98 1.21
CA GLU A 153 -3.73 14.29 1.76
C GLU A 153 -3.07 14.49 3.13
N GLU A 154 -3.07 13.46 3.97
CA GLU A 154 -2.39 13.50 5.26
C GLU A 154 -0.87 13.65 5.08
N VAL A 155 -0.28 12.94 4.13
CA VAL A 155 1.15 13.09 3.79
C VAL A 155 1.43 14.48 3.25
N GLY A 156 0.63 14.97 2.31
CA GLY A 156 0.75 16.35 1.79
C GLY A 156 0.68 17.40 2.90
N SER A 157 -0.23 17.22 3.85
CA SER A 157 -0.35 18.13 5.01
C SER A 157 0.88 18.09 5.93
N VAL A 158 1.46 16.90 6.13
CA VAL A 158 2.70 16.75 6.92
C VAL A 158 3.87 17.40 6.20
N LEU A 159 4.03 17.16 4.89
CA LEU A 159 5.08 17.79 4.08
C LEU A 159 5.00 19.31 4.13
N ALA A 160 3.80 19.88 3.94
CA ALA A 160 3.56 21.31 4.03
C ALA A 160 3.83 21.86 5.44
N GLY A 161 3.41 21.14 6.49
CA GLY A 161 3.65 21.56 7.87
C GLY A 161 5.12 21.51 8.31
N MET A 162 5.93 20.70 7.62
CA MET A 162 7.39 20.60 7.83
C MET A 162 8.20 21.47 6.85
N ASP A 163 7.54 22.27 5.99
CA ASP A 163 8.16 23.05 4.89
C ASP A 163 9.04 22.20 3.95
N ILE A 164 8.64 20.94 3.72
CA ILE A 164 9.32 20.05 2.78
C ILE A 164 8.76 20.30 1.38
N LYS A 165 9.60 20.82 0.50
CA LYS A 165 9.28 21.04 -0.92
C LYS A 165 9.68 19.83 -1.72
N ILE A 166 8.70 19.14 -2.27
CA ILE A 166 8.91 17.87 -2.97
C ILE A 166 9.80 18.06 -4.20
N GLU A 167 9.60 19.13 -4.93
CA GLU A 167 10.35 19.49 -6.14
C GLU A 167 11.83 19.80 -5.88
N GLU A 168 12.19 20.16 -4.65
CA GLU A 168 13.57 20.43 -4.23
C GLU A 168 14.25 19.18 -3.64
N ALA A 169 13.50 18.11 -3.39
CA ALA A 169 14.04 16.88 -2.82
C ALA A 169 15.02 16.20 -3.79
N GLN A 170 16.18 15.79 -3.27
CA GLN A 170 17.15 15.02 -4.06
C GLN A 170 16.54 13.65 -4.39
N PRO A 171 16.42 13.27 -5.68
CA PRO A 171 15.78 12.04 -6.06
C PRO A 171 16.39 10.82 -5.36
N PHE A 172 15.55 10.03 -4.76
CA PHE A 172 15.91 8.77 -4.11
C PHE A 172 15.43 7.62 -4.99
N THR A 173 16.36 6.76 -5.37
CA THR A 173 16.01 5.55 -6.12
C THR A 173 15.93 4.39 -5.13
N VAL A 174 14.77 3.80 -5.00
CA VAL A 174 14.65 2.51 -4.35
C VAL A 174 15.38 1.49 -5.22
N LEU A 175 16.42 0.85 -4.69
CA LEU A 175 17.32 -0.08 -5.40
C LEU A 175 16.64 -1.39 -5.84
N ARG A 176 15.34 -1.36 -6.06
CA ARG A 176 14.62 -2.49 -6.65
C ARG A 176 13.83 -2.01 -7.85
N ASN A 177 14.21 -2.57 -8.97
CA ASN A 177 13.37 -2.71 -10.14
C ASN A 177 12.12 -3.51 -9.74
N SER A 178 11.15 -2.87 -9.08
CA SER A 178 9.79 -3.36 -9.21
C SER A 178 9.49 -3.35 -10.70
N VAL A 179 9.08 -4.49 -11.22
CA VAL A 179 8.84 -4.65 -12.66
C VAL A 179 7.88 -3.54 -13.08
N ARG A 180 8.12 -2.92 -14.22
CA ARG A 180 7.30 -1.80 -14.73
C ARG A 180 5.81 -2.11 -14.70
N GLU A 181 5.46 -3.37 -14.88
CA GLU A 181 4.12 -3.90 -14.87
C GLU A 181 3.41 -3.75 -13.50
N ALA A 182 4.13 -3.92 -12.40
CA ALA A 182 3.54 -3.78 -11.06
C ALA A 182 3.11 -2.34 -10.72
N HIS A 183 3.72 -1.33 -11.34
CA HIS A 183 3.26 0.05 -11.25
C HIS A 183 1.94 0.26 -12.01
N GLY A 184 1.64 -0.57 -12.99
CA GLY A 184 0.38 -0.58 -13.73
C GLY A 184 -0.83 -0.88 -12.84
N PHE A 185 -0.65 -1.53 -11.70
CA PHE A 185 -1.74 -1.84 -10.74
C PHE A 185 -2.55 -0.61 -10.31
N ALA A 186 -1.96 0.59 -10.33
CA ALA A 186 -2.62 1.84 -10.00
C ALA A 186 -3.40 2.48 -11.18
N GLN A 187 -3.32 1.91 -12.37
CA GLN A 187 -4.01 2.40 -13.56
C GLN A 187 -5.37 1.72 -13.73
N ALA A 188 -6.28 2.35 -14.48
CA ALA A 188 -7.55 1.74 -14.83
C ALA A 188 -7.31 0.43 -15.61
N GLY A 189 -7.90 -0.67 -15.14
CA GLY A 189 -7.66 -2.00 -15.71
C GLY A 189 -6.32 -2.64 -15.36
N GLY A 190 -5.47 -1.98 -14.58
CA GLY A 190 -4.12 -2.45 -14.27
C GLY A 190 -4.07 -3.80 -13.54
N VAL A 191 -5.08 -4.11 -12.73
CA VAL A 191 -5.19 -5.43 -12.06
C VAL A 191 -5.38 -6.58 -13.04
N ILE A 192 -6.04 -6.32 -14.19
CA ILE A 192 -6.30 -7.36 -15.22
C ILE A 192 -5.05 -7.55 -16.09
N ASN A 193 -4.21 -6.53 -16.21
CA ASN A 193 -3.05 -6.51 -17.09
C ASN A 193 -1.74 -6.82 -16.35
N ALA A 194 -1.79 -7.02 -15.03
CA ALA A 194 -0.65 -7.41 -14.22
C ALA A 194 -0.55 -8.92 -14.13
#